data_bc98d6df6110c8b29cba8dbd31539a34
#
_entry.id   bc98d6df6110c8b29cba8dbd31539a34
#
_cell.length_a   1.000
_cell.length_b   1.000
_cell.length_c   1.000
_cell.angle_alpha   90.00
_cell.angle_beta   90.00
_cell.angle_gamma   90.00
#
_symmetry.space_group_name_H-M   'P 1'
#
loop_
_entity.id
_entity.type
_entity.pdbx_description
1 polymer ?
#
loop_
_entity_poly.entity_id
_entity_poly.type
_entity_poly.pdbx_seq_one_letter_code
_entity_poly.pdbx_strand_id
1 'polypeptide(L)'
;DVCSSDLAVSFSAQMMGCLPVDREGNPLRPMIIWADTRAVEEERWMVERIGMERGYEITGHRLSASYSAAKLIWVRRREPDIYRRWYKMLHAKDFIICRLTGKFVTDYSDASGTNLFDIRAKMWSEEILRALDLDEELLPELHPSTDIAGGVTKAAAEATGLLEGTPVVIGGGDGSCACVGAGVVDEGSAYLVLGSSSWISLASREPLFDPEMRTFNWVHLDPELYTPCGTMQAAGYSYQWYRNALCRGEMEEAAKTGESPYERINRGIMESAPGAGGLLYLPYLLGERSPRWNPDARGAFVGLSVTTGKHDLSRAVLEGVGYNLRVILESMRREREMKELMLIGGGAKGQTWPRILSDIFQMPLKIPAYREEATSMGAAVCAGVGVGIYRDFSEAKRINTIVDTVMPREENRLRYDRLYEIFNHAYDALTGVYGELGAYRKDMGEKHE
;
A
#
# COMPACT_ATOMS: atom_id res chain seq x y z
N ASP A 1 -8.19 6.75 -33.35
CA ASP A 1 -9.61 7.13 -33.30
C ASP A 1 -9.83 7.94 -32.05
N VAL A 2 -10.01 9.26 -32.23
CA VAL A 2 -10.57 10.10 -31.15
C VAL A 2 -12.02 9.66 -31.03
N CYS A 3 -12.29 8.83 -30.05
CA CYS A 3 -13.65 8.31 -29.84
C CYS A 3 -14.50 9.47 -29.34
N SER A 4 -15.54 9.82 -30.08
CA SER A 4 -16.58 10.79 -29.65
C SER A 4 -17.34 10.32 -28.39
N SER A 5 -16.85 9.28 -27.72
CA SER A 5 -17.38 8.60 -26.55
C SER A 5 -16.49 8.73 -25.31
N ASP A 6 -15.50 9.64 -25.28
CA ASP A 6 -14.72 9.91 -24.05
C ASP A 6 -15.61 10.60 -23.02
N LEU A 7 -16.17 9.82 -22.12
CA LEU A 7 -17.19 10.28 -21.15
C LEU A 7 -16.55 11.02 -19.98
N ALA A 8 -15.38 10.56 -19.54
CA ALA A 8 -14.61 11.18 -18.47
C ALA A 8 -13.18 10.61 -18.43
N VAL A 9 -12.26 11.34 -17.79
CA VAL A 9 -10.93 10.88 -17.42
C VAL A 9 -10.82 10.89 -15.89
N SER A 10 -10.21 9.86 -15.30
CA SER A 10 -9.89 9.83 -13.88
C SER A 10 -8.57 9.09 -13.64
N PHE A 11 -8.06 9.12 -12.41
CA PHE A 11 -6.71 8.70 -12.10
C PHE A 11 -6.64 7.80 -10.88
N SER A 12 -5.68 6.88 -10.95
CA SER A 12 -5.10 6.21 -9.80
C SER A 12 -3.60 6.47 -9.82
N ALA A 13 -3.02 6.93 -8.73
CA ALA A 13 -1.60 7.26 -8.68
C ALA A 13 -0.94 6.95 -7.35
N GLN A 14 0.40 6.87 -7.37
CA GLN A 14 1.20 6.78 -6.16
C GLN A 14 0.92 7.96 -5.22
N MET A 15 0.88 7.68 -3.93
CA MET A 15 0.58 8.63 -2.88
C MET A 15 1.85 9.16 -2.21
N MET A 16 1.71 10.08 -1.24
CA MET A 16 2.79 10.55 -0.37
C MET A 16 3.94 11.28 -1.09
N GLY A 17 3.71 11.73 -2.32
CA GLY A 17 4.68 12.51 -3.09
C GLY A 17 4.83 13.95 -2.56
N CYS A 18 5.86 14.65 -3.03
CA CYS A 18 6.02 16.09 -2.80
C CYS A 18 6.60 16.71 -4.07
N LEU A 19 5.74 17.41 -4.81
CA LEU A 19 6.08 18.13 -6.02
C LEU A 19 5.74 19.61 -5.85
N PRO A 20 6.74 20.49 -5.66
CA PRO A 20 6.51 21.94 -5.68
C PRO A 20 6.27 22.42 -7.11
N VAL A 21 5.22 23.20 -7.29
CA VAL A 21 4.92 23.86 -8.56
C VAL A 21 4.78 25.37 -8.40
N ASP A 22 5.01 26.11 -9.48
CA ASP A 22 4.77 27.55 -9.55
C ASP A 22 3.28 27.85 -9.87
N ARG A 23 2.93 29.13 -10.01
CA ARG A 23 1.55 29.61 -10.29
C ARG A 23 1.01 29.14 -11.64
N GLU A 24 1.88 28.84 -12.58
CA GLU A 24 1.57 28.32 -13.90
C GLU A 24 1.48 26.77 -13.92
N GLY A 25 1.71 26.10 -12.77
CA GLY A 25 1.69 24.65 -12.63
C GLY A 25 2.96 23.98 -13.17
N ASN A 26 4.06 24.71 -13.37
CA ASN A 26 5.33 24.11 -13.79
C ASN A 26 6.07 23.55 -12.57
N PRO A 27 6.65 22.33 -12.67
CA PRO A 27 7.41 21.76 -11.59
C PRO A 27 8.71 22.55 -11.35
N LEU A 28 8.99 22.88 -10.10
CA LEU A 28 10.20 23.60 -9.71
C LEU A 28 11.41 22.68 -9.49
N ARG A 29 11.13 21.38 -9.37
CA ARG A 29 12.10 20.30 -9.25
C ARG A 29 11.43 18.94 -9.55
N PRO A 30 12.19 17.83 -9.73
CA PRO A 30 11.61 16.48 -9.75
C PRO A 30 10.90 16.15 -8.43
N MET A 31 9.81 15.38 -8.50
CA MET A 31 9.05 14.93 -7.32
C MET A 31 9.92 14.11 -6.37
N ILE A 32 9.78 14.35 -5.08
CA ILE A 32 10.26 13.42 -4.04
C ILE A 32 9.16 12.39 -3.82
N ILE A 33 9.40 11.14 -4.23
CA ILE A 33 8.40 10.06 -4.19
C ILE A 33 8.28 9.41 -2.80
N TRP A 34 7.26 8.56 -2.60
CA TRP A 34 7.00 7.87 -1.34
C TRP A 34 8.16 7.02 -0.80
N ALA A 35 8.96 6.41 -1.70
CA ALA A 35 10.10 5.57 -1.33
C ALA A 35 11.34 6.37 -0.88
N ASP A 36 11.35 7.68 -1.13
CA ASP A 36 12.47 8.55 -0.76
C ASP A 36 12.32 9.01 0.70
N THR A 37 13.18 8.52 1.56
CA THR A 37 13.19 8.79 2.99
C THR A 37 14.25 9.80 3.43
N ARG A 38 14.72 10.67 2.51
CA ARG A 38 15.77 11.68 2.82
C ARG A 38 15.44 12.63 3.98
N ALA A 39 14.15 12.79 4.30
CA ALA A 39 13.65 13.76 5.28
C ALA A 39 13.57 13.20 6.72
N VAL A 40 14.48 12.31 7.13
CA VAL A 40 14.50 11.68 8.48
C VAL A 40 14.76 12.71 9.58
N GLU A 41 15.58 13.76 9.34
CA GLU A 41 15.81 14.83 10.28
C GLU A 41 14.53 15.67 10.51
N GLU A 42 13.78 15.89 9.42
CA GLU A 42 12.52 16.63 9.44
C GLU A 42 11.41 15.81 10.13
N GLU A 43 11.38 14.49 9.93
CA GLU A 43 10.50 13.59 10.68
C GLU A 43 10.73 13.74 12.19
N ARG A 44 11.98 13.65 12.66
CA ARG A 44 12.33 13.82 14.08
C ARG A 44 11.87 15.17 14.61
N TRP A 45 12.14 16.22 13.85
CA TRP A 45 11.72 17.58 14.19
C TRP A 45 10.18 17.72 14.26
N MET A 46 9.44 17.05 13.38
CA MET A 46 7.97 17.01 13.44
C MET A 46 7.49 16.28 14.70
N VAL A 47 8.09 15.14 15.01
CA VAL A 47 7.76 14.35 16.21
C VAL A 47 8.03 15.15 17.50
N GLU A 48 9.13 15.91 17.56
CA GLU A 48 9.43 16.78 18.71
C GLU A 48 8.38 17.89 18.91
N ARG A 49 7.76 18.39 17.84
CA ARG A 49 6.80 19.49 17.90
C ARG A 49 5.35 19.07 18.08
N ILE A 50 4.97 17.95 17.51
CA ILE A 50 3.59 17.48 17.47
C ILE A 50 3.39 16.34 18.48
N GLY A 51 4.39 15.47 18.65
CA GLY A 51 4.27 14.17 19.30
C GLY A 51 3.78 13.08 18.32
N MET A 52 4.35 11.88 18.41
CA MET A 52 4.01 10.77 17.53
C MET A 52 2.54 10.34 17.69
N GLU A 53 2.09 10.18 18.94
CA GLU A 53 0.71 9.79 19.26
C GLU A 53 -0.29 10.84 18.77
N ARG A 54 -0.01 12.11 19.05
CA ARG A 54 -0.90 13.20 18.63
C ARG A 54 -0.99 13.30 17.11
N GLY A 55 0.14 13.18 16.40
CA GLY A 55 0.17 13.12 14.94
C GLY A 55 -0.67 11.95 14.40
N TYR A 56 -0.57 10.78 15.02
CA TYR A 56 -1.37 9.61 14.67
C TYR A 56 -2.87 9.82 14.92
N GLU A 57 -3.26 10.40 16.04
CA GLU A 57 -4.66 10.72 16.35
C GLU A 57 -5.32 11.64 15.34
N ILE A 58 -4.58 12.65 14.86
CA ILE A 58 -5.10 13.63 13.89
C ILE A 58 -5.14 13.01 12.49
N THR A 59 -4.02 12.46 12.05
CA THR A 59 -3.85 12.08 10.64
C THR A 59 -4.24 10.64 10.33
N GLY A 60 -4.35 9.78 11.36
CA GLY A 60 -4.48 8.34 11.18
C GLY A 60 -3.18 7.65 10.77
N HIS A 61 -2.06 8.36 10.76
CA HIS A 61 -0.74 7.87 10.33
C HIS A 61 0.34 8.23 11.34
N ARG A 62 1.37 7.37 11.46
CA ARG A 62 2.60 7.78 12.13
C ARG A 62 3.23 8.95 11.37
N LEU A 63 3.85 9.88 12.08
CA LEU A 63 4.70 10.87 11.44
C LEU A 63 5.94 10.17 10.86
N SER A 64 6.24 10.39 9.58
CA SER A 64 7.34 9.68 8.92
C SER A 64 7.92 10.47 7.74
N ALA A 65 9.21 10.24 7.48
CA ALA A 65 9.94 10.78 6.33
C ALA A 65 9.36 10.37 4.97
N SER A 66 8.57 9.29 4.93
CA SER A 66 7.90 8.83 3.72
C SER A 66 6.73 9.72 3.30
N TYR A 67 6.16 10.51 4.21
CA TYR A 67 4.99 11.37 3.95
C TYR A 67 5.40 12.77 3.49
N SER A 68 4.46 13.47 2.86
CA SER A 68 4.72 14.74 2.16
C SER A 68 5.18 15.86 3.08
N ALA A 69 4.66 15.96 4.31
CA ALA A 69 5.03 17.02 5.26
C ALA A 69 6.53 17.10 5.55
N ALA A 70 7.16 15.95 5.86
CA ALA A 70 8.59 15.91 6.12
C ALA A 70 9.41 16.33 4.88
N LYS A 71 8.98 15.93 3.68
CA LYS A 71 9.62 16.29 2.41
C LYS A 71 9.45 17.77 2.08
N LEU A 72 8.28 18.36 2.36
CA LEU A 72 8.03 19.77 2.22
C LEU A 72 8.99 20.58 3.11
N ILE A 73 9.12 20.19 4.38
CA ILE A 73 10.02 20.85 5.34
C ILE A 73 11.49 20.66 4.90
N TRP A 74 11.84 19.50 4.36
CA TRP A 74 13.18 19.26 3.80
C TRP A 74 13.48 20.24 2.66
N VAL A 75 12.57 20.43 1.70
CA VAL A 75 12.74 21.41 0.61
C VAL A 75 12.85 22.82 1.18
N ARG A 76 12.00 23.21 2.14
CA ARG A 76 12.08 24.53 2.80
C ARG A 76 13.46 24.79 3.38
N ARG A 77 14.08 23.79 4.01
CA ARG A 77 15.39 23.92 4.68
C ARG A 77 16.57 23.81 3.75
N ARG A 78 16.52 22.90 2.78
CA ARG A 78 17.66 22.56 1.92
C ARG A 78 17.64 23.26 0.56
N GLU A 79 16.48 23.69 0.10
CA GLU A 79 16.27 24.33 -1.21
C GLU A 79 15.45 25.62 -1.08
N PRO A 80 15.91 26.63 -0.31
CA PRO A 80 15.11 27.83 -0.01
C PRO A 80 14.74 28.66 -1.25
N ASP A 81 15.52 28.58 -2.33
CA ASP A 81 15.22 29.24 -3.59
C ASP A 81 14.03 28.64 -4.30
N ILE A 82 13.86 27.31 -4.21
CA ILE A 82 12.68 26.61 -4.70
C ILE A 82 11.49 26.98 -3.81
N TYR A 83 11.66 26.94 -2.48
CA TYR A 83 10.58 27.24 -1.55
C TYR A 83 10.00 28.65 -1.72
N ARG A 84 10.81 29.64 -2.02
CA ARG A 84 10.33 31.02 -2.28
C ARG A 84 9.46 31.17 -3.54
N ARG A 85 9.61 30.26 -4.51
CA ARG A 85 8.84 30.24 -5.77
C ARG A 85 7.66 29.27 -5.72
N TRP A 86 7.56 28.49 -4.64
CA TRP A 86 6.57 27.44 -4.47
C TRP A 86 5.17 28.04 -4.30
N TYR A 87 4.26 27.68 -5.19
CA TYR A 87 2.86 28.10 -5.11
C TYR A 87 1.98 27.00 -4.50
N LYS A 88 2.06 25.75 -5.00
CA LYS A 88 1.30 24.62 -4.48
C LYS A 88 2.17 23.35 -4.38
N MET A 89 1.90 22.51 -3.36
CA MET A 89 2.41 21.14 -3.27
C MET A 89 1.40 20.22 -3.96
N LEU A 90 1.84 19.44 -4.93
CA LEU A 90 1.00 18.48 -5.64
C LEU A 90 1.53 17.06 -5.47
N HIS A 91 0.61 16.09 -5.46
CA HIS A 91 0.92 14.69 -5.69
C HIS A 91 0.93 14.35 -7.19
N ALA A 92 1.20 13.08 -7.53
CA ALA A 92 1.38 12.67 -8.92
C ALA A 92 0.13 12.91 -9.77
N LYS A 93 -1.06 12.46 -9.28
CA LYS A 93 -2.31 12.68 -10.01
C LYS A 93 -2.71 14.14 -10.04
N ASP A 94 -2.51 14.88 -8.93
CA ASP A 94 -2.86 16.29 -8.81
C ASP A 94 -2.11 17.12 -9.85
N PHE A 95 -0.83 16.77 -10.10
CA PHE A 95 -0.04 17.40 -11.15
C PHE A 95 -0.62 17.13 -12.54
N ILE A 96 -1.03 15.91 -12.83
CA ILE A 96 -1.66 15.59 -14.12
C ILE A 96 -3.00 16.32 -14.27
N ILE A 97 -3.82 16.35 -13.20
CA ILE A 97 -5.07 17.11 -13.16
C ILE A 97 -4.80 18.59 -13.43
N CYS A 98 -3.79 19.17 -12.76
CA CYS A 98 -3.39 20.56 -12.97
C CYS A 98 -2.99 20.80 -14.44
N ARG A 99 -2.23 19.89 -15.07
CA ARG A 99 -1.84 20.01 -16.49
C ARG A 99 -3.02 19.89 -17.45
N LEU A 100 -4.04 19.11 -17.09
CA LEU A 100 -5.23 18.94 -17.94
C LEU A 100 -6.24 20.08 -17.79
N THR A 101 -6.42 20.60 -16.57
CA THR A 101 -7.53 21.50 -16.24
C THR A 101 -7.11 22.89 -15.80
N GLY A 102 -5.84 23.10 -15.43
CA GLY A 102 -5.34 24.31 -14.80
C GLY A 102 -5.75 24.47 -13.31
N LYS A 103 -6.31 23.42 -12.67
CA LYS A 103 -6.78 23.46 -11.29
C LYS A 103 -5.77 22.80 -10.34
N PHE A 104 -5.61 23.37 -9.16
CA PHE A 104 -4.74 22.88 -8.09
C PHE A 104 -5.57 22.20 -7.01
N VAL A 105 -6.01 20.99 -7.28
CA VAL A 105 -6.93 20.22 -6.42
C VAL A 105 -6.32 18.87 -6.04
N THR A 106 -6.74 18.31 -4.92
CA THR A 106 -6.47 16.93 -4.49
C THR A 106 -7.72 16.33 -3.89
N ASP A 107 -7.74 14.98 -3.76
CA ASP A 107 -8.83 14.30 -3.07
C ASP A 107 -8.45 13.89 -1.64
N TYR A 108 -9.47 13.54 -0.83
CA TYR A 108 -9.27 13.16 0.56
C TYR A 108 -8.38 11.91 0.72
N SER A 109 -8.42 10.97 -0.22
CA SER A 109 -7.59 9.76 -0.13
C SER A 109 -6.11 10.08 -0.26
N ASP A 110 -5.74 10.93 -1.22
CA ASP A 110 -4.36 11.35 -1.44
C ASP A 110 -3.88 12.34 -0.35
N ALA A 111 -4.77 13.25 0.09
CA ALA A 111 -4.51 14.16 1.19
C ALA A 111 -4.19 13.42 2.50
N SER A 112 -4.80 12.27 2.75
CA SER A 112 -4.49 11.39 3.88
C SER A 112 -3.00 11.01 3.94
N GLY A 113 -2.32 10.92 2.79
CA GLY A 113 -0.89 10.60 2.67
C GLY A 113 0.06 11.76 2.89
N THR A 114 -0.37 12.87 3.48
CA THR A 114 0.48 14.06 3.64
C THR A 114 1.11 14.22 5.02
N ASN A 115 0.54 13.64 6.08
CA ASN A 115 0.74 14.02 7.49
C ASN A 115 0.33 15.48 7.81
N LEU A 116 -0.53 16.09 6.98
CA LEU A 116 -1.07 17.44 7.18
C LEU A 116 -2.60 17.45 7.25
N PHE A 117 -3.24 16.33 6.95
CA PHE A 117 -4.68 16.18 6.82
C PHE A 117 -5.31 15.61 8.11
N ASP A 118 -6.34 16.26 8.62
CA ASP A 118 -7.18 15.71 9.71
C ASP A 118 -8.15 14.69 9.10
N ILE A 119 -7.91 13.42 9.40
CA ILE A 119 -8.63 12.30 8.80
C ILE A 119 -10.13 12.30 9.14
N ARG A 120 -10.51 12.82 10.31
CA ARG A 120 -11.92 12.88 10.76
C ARG A 120 -12.63 14.12 10.25
N ALA A 121 -11.97 15.27 10.36
CA ALA A 121 -12.52 16.54 9.90
C ALA A 121 -12.55 16.66 8.38
N LYS A 122 -11.75 15.83 7.67
CA LYS A 122 -11.55 15.87 6.20
C LYS A 122 -11.13 17.25 5.69
N MET A 123 -10.18 17.85 6.41
CA MET A 123 -9.61 19.16 6.12
C MET A 123 -8.12 19.21 6.47
N TRP A 124 -7.41 20.20 5.99
CA TRP A 124 -6.05 20.42 6.43
C TRP A 124 -6.03 20.74 7.93
N SER A 125 -5.10 20.13 8.67
CA SER A 125 -5.04 20.28 10.13
C SER A 125 -4.39 21.60 10.54
N GLU A 126 -5.19 22.56 11.00
CA GLU A 126 -4.67 23.82 11.53
C GLU A 126 -3.65 23.61 12.66
N GLU A 127 -3.87 22.60 13.52
CA GLU A 127 -2.97 22.27 14.62
C GLU A 127 -1.58 21.89 14.10
N ILE A 128 -1.53 20.98 13.12
CA ILE A 128 -0.27 20.52 12.52
C ILE A 128 0.39 21.65 11.72
N LEU A 129 -0.37 22.37 10.89
CA LEU A 129 0.15 23.48 10.09
C LEU A 129 0.79 24.53 10.98
N ARG A 130 0.11 24.92 12.09
CA ARG A 130 0.64 25.87 13.06
C ARG A 130 1.90 25.34 13.76
N ALA A 131 1.90 24.07 14.19
CA ALA A 131 3.06 23.45 14.85
C ALA A 131 4.30 23.40 13.93
N LEU A 132 4.11 23.25 12.62
CA LEU A 132 5.17 23.15 11.63
C LEU A 132 5.51 24.49 10.95
N ASP A 133 4.81 25.58 11.31
CA ASP A 133 4.95 26.89 10.68
C ASP A 133 4.80 26.79 9.15
N LEU A 134 3.69 26.19 8.73
CA LEU A 134 3.31 25.99 7.32
C LEU A 134 2.04 26.78 6.99
N ASP A 135 2.04 27.39 5.83
CA ASP A 135 0.88 28.09 5.28
C ASP A 135 -0.01 27.10 4.52
N GLU A 136 -1.30 27.06 4.83
CA GLU A 136 -2.29 26.25 4.13
C GLU A 136 -2.36 26.61 2.63
N GLU A 137 -2.05 27.85 2.28
CA GLU A 137 -2.02 28.29 0.86
C GLU A 137 -1.02 27.50 0.02
N LEU A 138 -0.02 26.82 0.62
CA LEU A 138 0.89 25.92 -0.10
C LEU A 138 0.24 24.60 -0.51
N LEU A 139 -0.95 24.29 0.02
CA LEU A 139 -1.64 23.03 -0.21
C LEU A 139 -2.74 23.18 -1.27
N PRO A 140 -3.05 22.12 -2.05
CA PRO A 140 -4.13 22.14 -3.02
C PRO A 140 -5.50 22.20 -2.33
N GLU A 141 -6.53 22.59 -3.07
CA GLU A 141 -7.90 22.57 -2.61
C GLU A 141 -8.39 21.10 -2.44
N LEU A 142 -9.10 20.82 -1.34
CA LEU A 142 -9.58 19.49 -0.98
C LEU A 142 -10.95 19.21 -1.56
N HIS A 143 -11.12 18.03 -2.15
CA HIS A 143 -12.39 17.58 -2.75
C HIS A 143 -12.67 16.10 -2.46
N PRO A 144 -13.92 15.65 -2.55
CA PRO A 144 -14.22 14.23 -2.75
C PRO A 144 -13.60 13.68 -4.05
N SER A 145 -13.23 12.41 -4.05
CA SER A 145 -12.60 11.75 -5.21
C SER A 145 -13.48 11.77 -6.47
N THR A 146 -14.80 11.85 -6.30
CA THR A 146 -15.79 11.85 -7.39
C THR A 146 -16.04 13.23 -8.01
N ASP A 147 -15.50 14.30 -7.42
CA ASP A 147 -15.70 15.65 -7.96
C ASP A 147 -15.01 15.83 -9.31
N ILE A 148 -15.59 16.68 -10.13
CA ILE A 148 -15.04 17.07 -11.44
C ILE A 148 -14.16 18.29 -11.20
N ALA A 149 -12.84 18.12 -11.37
CA ALA A 149 -11.86 19.22 -11.26
C ALA A 149 -12.05 20.28 -12.35
N GLY A 150 -12.54 19.87 -13.53
CA GLY A 150 -12.78 20.73 -14.67
C GLY A 150 -12.85 19.91 -15.96
N GLY A 151 -12.93 20.59 -17.10
CA GLY A 151 -12.79 19.96 -18.40
C GLY A 151 -11.35 20.02 -18.90
N VAL A 152 -10.96 19.10 -19.77
CA VAL A 152 -9.70 19.14 -20.51
C VAL A 152 -9.61 20.45 -21.26
N THR A 153 -8.56 21.24 -21.01
CA THR A 153 -8.33 22.52 -21.69
C THR A 153 -7.91 22.30 -23.15
N LYS A 154 -8.08 23.32 -23.97
CA LYS A 154 -7.64 23.30 -25.41
C LYS A 154 -6.16 22.91 -25.55
N ALA A 155 -5.28 23.50 -24.71
CA ALA A 155 -3.85 23.19 -24.72
C ALA A 155 -3.56 21.74 -24.34
N ALA A 156 -4.29 21.22 -23.36
CA ALA A 156 -4.16 19.83 -22.96
C ALA A 156 -4.71 18.87 -24.02
N ALA A 157 -5.82 19.22 -24.68
CA ALA A 157 -6.37 18.46 -25.79
C ALA A 157 -5.37 18.35 -26.98
N GLU A 158 -4.75 19.44 -27.33
CA GLU A 158 -3.71 19.49 -28.40
C GLU A 158 -2.48 18.62 -28.04
N ALA A 159 -2.11 18.57 -26.72
CA ALA A 159 -0.94 17.83 -26.27
C ALA A 159 -1.20 16.31 -26.08
N THR A 160 -2.43 15.92 -25.76
CA THR A 160 -2.76 14.53 -25.37
C THR A 160 -3.61 13.78 -26.38
N GLY A 161 -4.32 14.48 -27.25
CA GLY A 161 -5.34 13.90 -28.14
C GLY A 161 -6.70 13.66 -27.48
N LEU A 162 -6.87 14.00 -26.20
CA LEU A 162 -8.18 14.00 -25.55
C LEU A 162 -9.07 15.09 -26.13
N LEU A 163 -10.40 14.91 -26.07
CA LEU A 163 -11.33 15.96 -26.51
C LEU A 163 -11.33 17.13 -25.52
N GLU A 164 -11.29 18.35 -26.04
CA GLU A 164 -11.50 19.57 -25.24
C GLU A 164 -12.86 19.50 -24.55
N GLY A 165 -12.87 19.83 -23.23
CA GLY A 165 -14.06 19.79 -22.42
C GLY A 165 -14.38 18.43 -21.80
N THR A 166 -13.66 17.34 -22.13
CA THR A 166 -13.84 16.05 -21.46
C THR A 166 -13.72 16.22 -19.94
N PRO A 167 -14.73 15.80 -19.14
CA PRO A 167 -14.68 15.93 -17.69
C PRO A 167 -13.49 15.21 -17.09
N VAL A 168 -12.76 15.87 -16.20
CA VAL A 168 -11.66 15.29 -15.43
C VAL A 168 -12.14 15.09 -14.00
N VAL A 169 -12.44 13.85 -13.64
CA VAL A 169 -12.79 13.43 -12.27
C VAL A 169 -11.53 13.21 -11.48
N ILE A 170 -11.46 13.73 -10.25
CA ILE A 170 -10.23 13.79 -9.46
C ILE A 170 -9.62 12.42 -9.23
N GLY A 171 -10.45 11.38 -8.96
CA GLY A 171 -9.92 10.05 -8.67
C GLY A 171 -9.24 9.96 -7.32
N GLY A 172 -8.30 9.05 -7.13
CA GLY A 172 -7.68 8.87 -5.82
C GLY A 172 -6.33 8.19 -5.82
N GLY A 173 -5.80 7.98 -4.62
CA GLY A 173 -4.60 7.23 -4.37
C GLY A 173 -4.76 5.75 -4.77
N ASP A 174 -3.65 5.11 -5.12
CA ASP A 174 -3.62 3.73 -5.63
C ASP A 174 -4.26 2.72 -4.67
N GLY A 175 -4.04 2.87 -3.36
CA GLY A 175 -4.63 2.00 -2.34
C GLY A 175 -6.16 2.12 -2.28
N SER A 176 -6.71 3.36 -2.32
CA SER A 176 -8.15 3.60 -2.29
C SER A 176 -8.81 3.17 -3.61
N CYS A 177 -8.14 3.37 -4.74
CA CYS A 177 -8.60 2.84 -6.03
C CYS A 177 -8.61 1.31 -6.06
N ALA A 178 -7.54 0.66 -5.54
CA ALA A 178 -7.48 -0.80 -5.45
C ALA A 178 -8.60 -1.37 -4.55
N CYS A 179 -8.95 -0.66 -3.47
CA CYS A 179 -10.06 -1.00 -2.58
C CYS A 179 -11.37 -1.08 -3.35
N VAL A 180 -11.74 -0.02 -4.07
CA VAL A 180 -12.95 0.02 -4.91
C VAL A 180 -12.90 -1.05 -6.00
N GLY A 181 -11.79 -1.13 -6.75
CA GLY A 181 -11.66 -2.09 -7.84
C GLY A 181 -11.69 -3.55 -7.40
N ALA A 182 -11.30 -3.84 -6.17
CA ALA A 182 -11.48 -5.16 -5.54
C ALA A 182 -12.94 -5.43 -5.12
N GLY A 183 -13.86 -4.47 -5.27
CA GLY A 183 -15.25 -4.57 -4.82
C GLY A 183 -15.43 -4.36 -3.32
N VAL A 184 -14.45 -3.78 -2.64
CA VAL A 184 -14.47 -3.48 -1.20
C VAL A 184 -15.07 -2.08 -1.02
N VAL A 185 -16.38 -2.01 -1.00
CA VAL A 185 -17.20 -0.78 -1.03
C VAL A 185 -18.30 -0.76 0.04
N ASP A 186 -18.38 -1.80 0.86
CA ASP A 186 -19.29 -1.87 2.01
C ASP A 186 -18.50 -1.98 3.30
N GLU A 187 -19.04 -1.44 4.38
CA GLU A 187 -18.46 -1.59 5.70
C GLU A 187 -18.17 -3.05 6.06
N GLY A 188 -16.96 -3.31 6.56
CA GLY A 188 -16.51 -4.65 6.94
C GLY A 188 -15.99 -5.51 5.78
N SER A 189 -16.18 -5.10 4.52
CA SER A 189 -15.52 -5.76 3.40
C SER A 189 -14.03 -5.43 3.41
N ALA A 190 -13.18 -6.40 3.00
CA ALA A 190 -11.74 -6.26 3.10
C ALA A 190 -11.01 -6.92 1.92
N TYR A 191 -9.79 -6.47 1.64
CA TYR A 191 -8.95 -7.05 0.59
C TYR A 191 -7.50 -7.18 1.01
N LEU A 192 -6.83 -8.10 0.35
CA LEU A 192 -5.39 -8.34 0.43
C LEU A 192 -4.80 -8.14 -0.97
N VAL A 193 -3.82 -7.28 -1.10
CA VAL A 193 -2.95 -7.22 -2.29
C VAL A 193 -1.74 -8.10 -2.05
N LEU A 194 -1.52 -9.07 -2.92
CA LEU A 194 -0.35 -9.95 -2.91
C LEU A 194 0.55 -9.61 -4.08
N GLY A 195 1.39 -8.60 -3.90
CA GLY A 195 2.38 -8.10 -4.86
C GLY A 195 3.81 -8.31 -4.38
N SER A 196 4.76 -7.52 -4.87
CA SER A 196 6.16 -7.50 -4.38
C SER A 196 6.21 -7.12 -2.90
N SER A 197 5.58 -6.01 -2.52
CA SER A 197 5.06 -5.72 -1.19
C SER A 197 3.64 -6.24 -1.07
N SER A 198 3.04 -6.13 0.12
CA SER A 198 1.66 -6.57 0.34
C SER A 198 0.98 -5.70 1.38
N TRP A 199 -0.35 -5.61 1.32
CA TRP A 199 -1.14 -4.94 2.35
C TRP A 199 -2.52 -5.56 2.49
N ILE A 200 -3.07 -5.41 3.69
CA ILE A 200 -4.47 -5.71 3.98
C ILE A 200 -5.15 -4.39 4.30
N SER A 201 -6.33 -4.18 3.74
CA SER A 201 -7.17 -3.04 4.04
C SER A 201 -8.63 -3.43 4.05
N LEU A 202 -9.45 -2.64 4.75
CA LEU A 202 -10.89 -2.85 4.83
C LEU A 202 -11.63 -1.53 4.62
N ALA A 203 -12.90 -1.60 4.23
CA ALA A 203 -13.80 -0.45 4.23
C ALA A 203 -14.45 -0.33 5.61
N SER A 204 -14.43 0.86 6.21
CA SER A 204 -15.00 1.14 7.53
C SER A 204 -15.60 2.54 7.56
N ARG A 205 -16.73 2.72 8.29
CA ARG A 205 -17.34 4.05 8.50
C ARG A 205 -16.52 4.93 9.45
N GLU A 206 -15.65 4.33 10.25
CA GLU A 206 -14.79 5.03 11.19
C GLU A 206 -13.34 4.64 10.96
N PRO A 207 -12.38 5.57 11.09
CA PRO A 207 -10.96 5.22 11.06
C PRO A 207 -10.62 4.31 12.24
N LEU A 208 -9.66 3.41 12.04
CA LEU A 208 -9.20 2.45 13.04
C LEU A 208 -7.88 2.92 13.65
N PHE A 209 -7.88 3.15 14.95
CA PHE A 209 -6.70 3.61 15.68
C PHE A 209 -6.15 2.48 16.56
N ASP A 210 -5.12 1.81 16.07
CA ASP A 210 -4.41 0.78 16.83
C ASP A 210 -3.49 1.43 17.89
N PRO A 211 -3.61 1.06 19.19
CA PRO A 211 -2.77 1.63 20.24
C PRO A 211 -1.26 1.46 20.03
N GLU A 212 -0.84 0.43 19.31
CA GLU A 212 0.56 0.19 18.92
C GLU A 212 0.92 0.88 17.59
N MET A 213 -0.02 1.62 16.99
CA MET A 213 0.13 2.32 15.71
C MET A 213 0.65 1.40 14.59
N ARG A 214 0.20 0.12 14.56
CA ARG A 214 0.59 -0.86 13.55
C ARG A 214 -0.14 -0.65 12.21
N THR A 215 -1.32 -0.03 12.27
CA THR A 215 -2.15 0.30 11.11
C THR A 215 -2.19 1.80 10.87
N PHE A 216 -2.65 2.19 9.72
CA PHE A 216 -2.88 3.57 9.33
C PHE A 216 -4.16 3.69 8.50
N ASN A 217 -4.68 4.89 8.33
CA ASN A 217 -5.99 5.13 7.76
C ASN A 217 -5.91 6.02 6.52
N TRP A 218 -6.64 5.65 5.48
CA TRP A 218 -6.89 6.51 4.32
C TRP A 218 -8.38 6.81 4.23
N VAL A 219 -8.77 7.90 3.61
CA VAL A 219 -10.16 8.07 3.19
C VAL A 219 -10.39 7.19 1.96
N HIS A 220 -11.52 6.52 1.90
CA HIS A 220 -11.97 5.75 0.75
C HIS A 220 -12.39 6.69 -0.40
N LEU A 221 -12.54 6.19 -1.65
CA LEU A 221 -13.08 7.01 -2.75
C LEU A 221 -14.54 7.44 -2.49
N ASP A 222 -15.32 6.61 -1.77
CA ASP A 222 -16.57 7.03 -1.13
C ASP A 222 -16.22 7.80 0.15
N PRO A 223 -16.51 9.12 0.23
CA PRO A 223 -16.12 9.93 1.39
C PRO A 223 -16.81 9.54 2.70
N GLU A 224 -17.83 8.69 2.67
CA GLU A 224 -18.48 8.15 3.88
C GLU A 224 -17.72 6.97 4.50
N LEU A 225 -16.67 6.51 3.83
CA LEU A 225 -15.85 5.38 4.27
C LEU A 225 -14.38 5.76 4.44
N TYR A 226 -13.69 4.93 5.21
CA TYR A 226 -12.24 4.93 5.39
C TYR A 226 -11.65 3.58 4.97
N THR A 227 -10.36 3.56 4.71
CA THR A 227 -9.60 2.35 4.40
C THR A 227 -8.47 2.16 5.42
N PRO A 228 -8.76 1.69 6.65
CA PRO A 228 -7.72 1.21 7.55
C PRO A 228 -6.84 0.18 6.85
N CYS A 229 -5.53 0.34 6.97
CA CYS A 229 -4.56 -0.43 6.20
C CYS A 229 -3.35 -0.82 7.05
N GLY A 230 -2.75 -1.97 6.76
CA GLY A 230 -1.44 -2.36 7.26
C GLY A 230 -0.66 -3.00 6.11
N THR A 231 0.63 -2.73 6.03
CA THR A 231 1.49 -3.16 4.92
C THR A 231 2.62 -4.05 5.37
N MET A 232 3.23 -4.80 4.45
CA MET A 232 4.54 -5.42 4.64
C MET A 232 5.43 -5.15 3.42
N GLN A 233 6.74 -4.97 3.68
CA GLN A 233 7.69 -4.54 2.65
C GLN A 233 8.06 -5.65 1.67
N ALA A 234 8.31 -6.87 2.14
CA ALA A 234 8.88 -7.96 1.35
C ALA A 234 7.98 -9.20 1.31
N ALA A 235 6.83 -9.11 0.63
CA ALA A 235 5.93 -10.24 0.39
C ALA A 235 6.40 -11.08 -0.82
N GLY A 236 6.00 -10.69 -2.02
CA GLY A 236 6.47 -11.34 -3.25
C GLY A 236 7.97 -11.22 -3.45
N TYR A 237 8.60 -10.15 -2.91
CA TYR A 237 10.05 -10.02 -2.88
C TYR A 237 10.72 -11.17 -2.12
N SER A 238 10.16 -11.67 -1.02
CA SER A 238 10.68 -12.86 -0.32
C SER A 238 10.67 -14.09 -1.22
N TYR A 239 9.60 -14.31 -1.97
CA TYR A 239 9.51 -15.44 -2.89
C TYR A 239 10.42 -15.25 -4.12
N GLN A 240 10.52 -14.03 -4.65
CA GLN A 240 11.44 -13.70 -5.74
C GLN A 240 12.91 -13.86 -5.32
N TRP A 241 13.27 -13.39 -4.13
CA TRP A 241 14.60 -13.59 -3.56
C TRP A 241 14.92 -15.08 -3.42
N TYR A 242 14.02 -15.87 -2.83
CA TYR A 242 14.19 -17.30 -2.68
C TYR A 242 14.40 -17.99 -4.03
N ARG A 243 13.57 -17.67 -5.02
CA ARG A 243 13.70 -18.20 -6.39
C ARG A 243 15.09 -17.87 -6.97
N ASN A 244 15.50 -16.62 -6.88
CA ASN A 244 16.75 -16.17 -7.51
C ASN A 244 17.98 -16.70 -6.79
N ALA A 245 17.97 -16.77 -5.46
CA ALA A 245 19.10 -17.17 -4.66
C ALA A 245 19.26 -18.68 -4.52
N LEU A 246 18.16 -19.45 -4.45
CA LEU A 246 18.16 -20.86 -4.04
C LEU A 246 17.53 -21.83 -5.05
N CYS A 247 16.87 -21.34 -6.12
CA CYS A 247 16.15 -22.20 -7.07
C CYS A 247 16.74 -22.16 -8.50
N ARG A 248 18.07 -22.13 -8.60
CA ARG A 248 18.74 -22.07 -9.91
C ARG A 248 18.38 -23.26 -10.81
N GLY A 249 18.32 -24.47 -10.28
CA GLY A 249 17.96 -25.67 -11.02
C GLY A 249 16.55 -25.60 -11.60
N GLU A 250 15.57 -25.16 -10.79
CA GLU A 250 14.17 -24.97 -11.22
C GLU A 250 14.05 -23.88 -12.30
N MET A 251 14.86 -22.82 -12.20
CA MET A 251 14.90 -21.77 -13.22
C MET A 251 15.50 -22.27 -14.54
N GLU A 252 16.57 -23.04 -14.49
CA GLU A 252 17.21 -23.65 -15.68
C GLU A 252 16.28 -24.66 -16.37
N GLU A 253 15.59 -25.49 -15.60
CA GLU A 253 14.63 -26.45 -16.13
C GLU A 253 13.38 -25.75 -16.69
N ALA A 254 12.86 -24.75 -16.02
CA ALA A 254 11.74 -23.94 -16.51
C ALA A 254 12.07 -23.26 -17.85
N ALA A 255 13.29 -22.75 -17.99
CA ALA A 255 13.75 -22.14 -19.25
C ALA A 255 13.80 -23.13 -20.41
N LYS A 256 14.10 -24.43 -20.15
CA LYS A 256 14.10 -25.49 -21.18
C LYS A 256 12.68 -25.89 -21.62
N THR A 257 11.74 -25.85 -20.69
CA THR A 257 10.37 -26.34 -20.93
C THR A 257 9.39 -25.23 -21.32
N GLY A 258 9.78 -23.94 -21.17
CA GLY A 258 8.87 -22.79 -21.34
C GLY A 258 7.87 -22.60 -20.21
N GLU A 259 7.99 -23.35 -19.12
CA GLU A 259 7.15 -23.26 -17.93
C GLU A 259 7.59 -22.06 -17.05
N SER A 260 6.67 -21.52 -16.24
CA SER A 260 7.04 -20.55 -15.22
C SER A 260 7.89 -21.19 -14.12
N PRO A 261 9.04 -20.60 -13.73
CA PRO A 261 9.80 -21.09 -12.58
C PRO A 261 8.96 -21.21 -11.29
N TYR A 262 8.00 -20.31 -11.10
CA TYR A 262 7.11 -20.35 -9.95
C TYR A 262 6.18 -21.57 -9.94
N GLU A 263 5.67 -22.00 -11.10
CA GLU A 263 4.85 -23.22 -11.19
C GLU A 263 5.65 -24.45 -10.76
N ARG A 264 6.90 -24.53 -11.20
CA ARG A 264 7.81 -25.62 -10.82
C ARG A 264 8.11 -25.62 -9.32
N ILE A 265 8.43 -24.47 -8.73
CA ILE A 265 8.68 -24.36 -7.29
C ILE A 265 7.40 -24.67 -6.50
N ASN A 266 6.23 -24.21 -6.97
CA ASN A 266 4.94 -24.47 -6.35
C ASN A 266 4.60 -25.95 -6.25
N ARG A 267 4.97 -26.78 -7.24
CA ARG A 267 4.80 -28.24 -7.15
C ARG A 267 5.60 -28.82 -5.98
N GLY A 268 6.85 -28.41 -5.82
CA GLY A 268 7.67 -28.82 -4.68
C GLY A 268 7.11 -28.34 -3.33
N ILE A 269 6.56 -27.12 -3.26
CA ILE A 269 5.89 -26.62 -2.06
C ILE A 269 4.75 -27.54 -1.62
N MET A 270 3.99 -28.08 -2.56
CA MET A 270 2.87 -28.98 -2.27
C MET A 270 3.30 -30.36 -1.76
N GLU A 271 4.56 -30.77 -1.96
CA GLU A 271 5.13 -32.00 -1.40
C GLU A 271 5.54 -31.83 0.07
N SER A 272 5.83 -30.62 0.52
CA SER A 272 6.08 -30.32 1.93
C SER A 272 4.77 -30.23 2.71
N ALA A 273 4.74 -30.79 3.90
CA ALA A 273 3.56 -30.76 4.78
C ALA A 273 3.28 -29.30 5.27
N PRO A 274 2.01 -28.93 5.55
CA PRO A 274 1.68 -27.68 6.22
C PRO A 274 2.53 -27.44 7.47
N GLY A 275 3.11 -26.25 7.59
CA GLY A 275 4.03 -25.88 8.66
C GLY A 275 5.49 -26.20 8.37
N ALA A 276 5.84 -26.64 7.16
CA ALA A 276 7.22 -26.83 6.69
C ALA A 276 8.13 -27.60 7.66
N GLY A 277 7.60 -28.64 8.35
CA GLY A 277 8.32 -29.39 9.36
C GLY A 277 8.71 -28.58 10.62
N GLY A 278 8.08 -27.44 10.87
CA GLY A 278 8.40 -26.51 11.98
C GLY A 278 9.43 -25.45 11.60
N LEU A 279 9.86 -25.39 10.34
CA LEU A 279 10.75 -24.34 9.85
C LEU A 279 9.97 -23.03 9.69
N LEU A 280 10.49 -21.96 10.29
CA LEU A 280 9.96 -20.61 10.15
C LEU A 280 10.85 -19.76 9.25
N TYR A 281 10.23 -18.87 8.49
CA TYR A 281 10.90 -17.80 7.77
C TYR A 281 10.40 -16.43 8.25
N LEU A 282 11.30 -15.55 8.63
CA LEU A 282 11.01 -14.16 8.99
C LEU A 282 11.25 -13.28 7.75
N PRO A 283 10.22 -12.64 7.17
CA PRO A 283 10.27 -12.07 5.81
C PRO A 283 10.83 -10.62 5.75
N TYR A 284 11.72 -10.23 6.65
CA TYR A 284 12.14 -8.83 6.83
C TYR A 284 13.34 -8.43 5.98
N LEU A 285 13.39 -8.85 4.69
CA LEU A 285 14.54 -8.61 3.81
C LEU A 285 14.89 -7.13 3.63
N LEU A 286 13.90 -6.24 3.69
CA LEU A 286 14.01 -4.79 3.47
C LEU A 286 13.79 -3.98 4.77
N GLY A 287 13.94 -4.63 5.93
CA GLY A 287 13.38 -4.09 7.16
C GLY A 287 11.86 -4.21 7.15
N GLU A 288 11.17 -3.58 8.10
CA GLU A 288 9.71 -3.58 8.09
C GLU A 288 9.15 -2.23 8.56
N ARG A 289 8.06 -1.82 7.92
CA ARG A 289 7.16 -0.76 8.36
C ARG A 289 6.06 -1.37 9.24
N SER A 290 4.81 -1.14 8.94
CA SER A 290 3.71 -1.89 9.54
C SER A 290 3.92 -3.41 9.31
N PRO A 291 3.64 -4.29 10.28
CA PRO A 291 3.18 -3.99 11.63
C PRO A 291 4.30 -3.79 12.66
N ARG A 292 5.56 -3.97 12.30
CA ARG A 292 6.70 -4.04 13.22
C ARG A 292 7.42 -2.70 13.46
N TRP A 293 7.42 -1.81 12.46
CA TRP A 293 8.12 -0.52 12.47
C TRP A 293 9.59 -0.62 12.87
N ASN A 294 10.27 -1.63 12.33
CA ASN A 294 11.67 -1.93 12.60
C ASN A 294 12.50 -1.94 11.31
N PRO A 295 13.17 -0.84 10.96
CA PRO A 295 14.00 -0.76 9.74
C PRO A 295 15.26 -1.64 9.81
N ASP A 296 15.70 -2.04 11.00
CA ASP A 296 16.87 -2.88 11.21
C ASP A 296 16.54 -4.38 11.13
N ALA A 297 15.26 -4.78 11.14
CA ALA A 297 14.85 -6.18 10.99
C ALA A 297 15.38 -6.77 9.68
N ARG A 298 15.74 -8.04 9.71
CA ARG A 298 16.27 -8.79 8.54
C ARG A 298 15.65 -10.16 8.43
N GLY A 299 15.66 -10.70 7.20
CA GLY A 299 15.17 -12.05 6.92
C GLY A 299 15.98 -13.12 7.67
N ALA A 300 15.28 -14.13 8.19
CA ALA A 300 15.91 -15.24 8.89
C ALA A 300 15.12 -16.54 8.69
N PHE A 301 15.83 -17.68 8.62
CA PHE A 301 15.26 -19.00 8.81
C PHE A 301 15.54 -19.48 10.24
N VAL A 302 14.51 -19.96 10.91
CA VAL A 302 14.58 -20.46 12.30
C VAL A 302 14.03 -21.88 12.35
N GLY A 303 14.79 -22.83 12.93
CA GLY A 303 14.37 -24.23 13.06
C GLY A 303 14.93 -25.16 11.99
N LEU A 304 16.03 -24.82 11.31
CA LEU A 304 16.71 -25.73 10.39
C LEU A 304 17.18 -27.01 11.12
N SER A 305 17.00 -28.14 10.47
CA SER A 305 17.48 -29.45 10.91
C SER A 305 18.17 -30.21 9.78
N VAL A 306 18.82 -31.32 10.09
CA VAL A 306 19.45 -32.19 9.07
C VAL A 306 18.46 -32.82 8.09
N THR A 307 17.17 -32.82 8.43
CA THR A 307 16.09 -33.36 7.60
C THR A 307 15.35 -32.27 6.80
N THR A 308 15.68 -31.01 7.00
CA THR A 308 15.06 -29.90 6.26
C THR A 308 15.40 -29.98 4.79
N GLY A 309 14.39 -30.18 3.96
CA GLY A 309 14.54 -30.23 2.51
C GLY A 309 14.27 -28.88 1.82
N LYS A 310 14.59 -28.83 0.53
CA LYS A 310 14.37 -27.61 -0.29
C LYS A 310 12.88 -27.22 -0.36
N HIS A 311 11.99 -28.19 -0.40
CA HIS A 311 10.55 -27.95 -0.45
C HIS A 311 10.03 -27.35 0.86
N ASP A 312 10.65 -27.70 2.01
CA ASP A 312 10.34 -27.08 3.31
C ASP A 312 10.78 -25.62 3.34
N LEU A 313 11.99 -25.33 2.82
CA LEU A 313 12.46 -23.94 2.69
C LEU A 313 11.51 -23.09 1.83
N SER A 314 11.11 -23.60 0.65
CA SER A 314 10.18 -22.87 -0.23
C SER A 314 8.82 -22.63 0.43
N ARG A 315 8.30 -23.65 1.12
CA ARG A 315 7.04 -23.55 1.86
C ARG A 315 7.13 -22.56 3.00
N ALA A 316 8.19 -22.63 3.79
CA ALA A 316 8.42 -21.71 4.92
C ALA A 316 8.45 -20.25 4.46
N VAL A 317 8.99 -19.94 3.27
CA VAL A 317 8.97 -18.58 2.72
C VAL A 317 7.54 -18.07 2.51
N LEU A 318 6.67 -18.86 1.88
CA LEU A 318 5.27 -18.47 1.67
C LEU A 318 4.49 -18.38 2.98
N GLU A 319 4.72 -19.31 3.90
CA GLU A 319 4.09 -19.33 5.22
C GLU A 319 4.56 -18.16 6.10
N GLY A 320 5.85 -17.81 6.07
CA GLY A 320 6.40 -16.68 6.80
C GLY A 320 5.80 -15.34 6.38
N VAL A 321 5.60 -15.13 5.07
CA VAL A 321 4.84 -13.99 4.56
C VAL A 321 3.40 -14.03 5.10
N GLY A 322 2.76 -15.19 5.09
CA GLY A 322 1.41 -15.38 5.62
C GLY A 322 1.31 -15.06 7.11
N TYR A 323 2.28 -15.46 7.92
CA TYR A 323 2.31 -15.13 9.35
C TYR A 323 2.45 -13.62 9.59
N ASN A 324 3.31 -12.93 8.84
CA ASN A 324 3.44 -11.49 8.98
C ASN A 324 2.17 -10.73 8.55
N LEU A 325 1.52 -11.17 7.47
CA LEU A 325 0.20 -10.64 7.08
C LEU A 325 -0.88 -10.94 8.13
N ARG A 326 -0.81 -12.10 8.81
CA ARG A 326 -1.73 -12.42 9.91
C ARG A 326 -1.56 -11.47 11.10
N VAL A 327 -0.36 -10.95 11.39
CA VAL A 327 -0.17 -9.92 12.42
C VAL A 327 -0.99 -8.67 12.10
N ILE A 328 -0.99 -8.24 10.84
CA ILE A 328 -1.80 -7.11 10.36
C ILE A 328 -3.28 -7.44 10.48
N LEU A 329 -3.69 -8.60 9.98
CA LEU A 329 -5.07 -9.05 9.99
C LEU A 329 -5.65 -9.11 11.40
N GLU A 330 -4.90 -9.67 12.36
CA GLU A 330 -5.34 -9.78 13.76
C GLU A 330 -5.45 -8.41 14.46
N SER A 331 -4.61 -7.42 14.09
CA SER A 331 -4.76 -6.06 14.63
C SER A 331 -6.07 -5.42 14.20
N MET A 332 -6.54 -5.69 12.98
CA MET A 332 -7.81 -5.18 12.46
C MET A 332 -9.02 -5.96 13.00
N ARG A 333 -8.90 -7.29 13.12
CA ARG A 333 -9.96 -8.17 13.64
C ARG A 333 -10.36 -7.89 15.07
N ARG A 334 -9.49 -7.31 15.88
CA ARG A 334 -9.81 -6.91 17.27
C ARG A 334 -10.91 -5.86 17.31
N GLU A 335 -10.98 -5.00 16.29
CA GLU A 335 -11.85 -3.84 16.24
C GLU A 335 -13.03 -4.02 15.27
N ARG A 336 -12.88 -4.87 14.27
CA ARG A 336 -13.86 -5.07 13.19
C ARG A 336 -14.00 -6.53 12.80
N GLU A 337 -15.24 -6.97 12.63
CA GLU A 337 -15.51 -8.31 12.09
C GLU A 337 -15.18 -8.35 10.59
N MET A 338 -14.38 -9.33 10.19
CA MET A 338 -14.04 -9.61 8.79
C MET A 338 -14.34 -11.09 8.50
N LYS A 339 -15.21 -11.36 7.53
CA LYS A 339 -15.67 -12.73 7.20
C LYS A 339 -14.90 -13.37 6.07
N GLU A 340 -14.36 -12.56 5.17
CA GLU A 340 -13.63 -12.98 3.97
C GLU A 340 -12.70 -11.87 3.49
N LEU A 341 -11.72 -12.21 2.66
CA LEU A 341 -10.83 -11.25 2.02
C LEU A 341 -10.91 -11.38 0.50
N MET A 342 -11.03 -10.28 -0.20
CA MET A 342 -10.76 -10.22 -1.64
C MET A 342 -9.25 -10.31 -1.85
N LEU A 343 -8.79 -11.24 -2.68
CA LEU A 343 -7.37 -11.42 -2.98
C LEU A 343 -7.06 -10.91 -4.39
N ILE A 344 -6.25 -9.85 -4.47
CA ILE A 344 -5.81 -9.25 -5.73
C ILE A 344 -4.29 -9.23 -5.85
N GLY A 345 -3.77 -8.86 -7.02
CA GLY A 345 -2.34 -8.81 -7.33
C GLY A 345 -1.78 -10.11 -7.94
N GLY A 346 -0.53 -10.05 -8.35
CA GLY A 346 0.12 -11.13 -9.10
C GLY A 346 0.24 -12.46 -8.34
N GLY A 347 0.36 -12.43 -7.01
CA GLY A 347 0.42 -13.63 -6.18
C GLY A 347 -0.90 -14.42 -6.12
N ALA A 348 -2.01 -13.81 -6.55
CA ALA A 348 -3.31 -14.46 -6.65
C ALA A 348 -3.47 -15.36 -7.91
N LYS A 349 -2.49 -15.37 -8.83
CA LYS A 349 -2.58 -16.13 -10.09
C LYS A 349 -2.52 -17.65 -9.89
N GLY A 350 -1.73 -18.11 -8.91
CA GLY A 350 -1.57 -19.53 -8.60
C GLY A 350 -2.52 -19.99 -7.50
N GLN A 351 -2.71 -21.30 -7.35
CA GLN A 351 -3.53 -21.86 -6.27
C GLN A 351 -2.75 -22.11 -4.97
N THR A 352 -1.43 -22.29 -5.06
CA THR A 352 -0.60 -22.71 -3.92
C THR A 352 -0.58 -21.67 -2.80
N TRP A 353 -0.24 -20.43 -3.14
CA TRP A 353 -0.12 -19.37 -2.14
C TRP A 353 -1.49 -18.95 -1.55
N PRO A 354 -2.54 -18.71 -2.36
CA PRO A 354 -3.87 -18.45 -1.82
C PRO A 354 -4.36 -19.52 -0.83
N ARG A 355 -4.08 -20.80 -1.11
CA ARG A 355 -4.46 -21.91 -0.21
C ARG A 355 -3.70 -21.84 1.13
N ILE A 356 -2.39 -21.60 1.09
CA ILE A 356 -1.56 -21.42 2.30
C ILE A 356 -2.07 -20.24 3.11
N LEU A 357 -2.35 -19.09 2.48
CA LEU A 357 -2.86 -17.91 3.15
C LEU A 357 -4.24 -18.12 3.76
N SER A 358 -5.15 -18.76 3.02
CA SER A 358 -6.48 -19.09 3.54
C SER A 358 -6.41 -19.96 4.80
N ASP A 359 -5.53 -21.00 4.80
CA ASP A 359 -5.29 -21.86 5.96
C ASP A 359 -4.68 -21.08 7.14
N ILE A 360 -3.70 -20.19 6.91
CA ILE A 360 -3.06 -19.40 7.97
C ILE A 360 -4.04 -18.40 8.57
N PHE A 361 -4.85 -17.74 7.75
CA PHE A 361 -5.82 -16.73 8.19
C PHE A 361 -7.09 -17.33 8.77
N GLN A 362 -7.35 -18.61 8.52
CA GLN A 362 -8.62 -19.29 8.82
C GLN A 362 -9.81 -18.49 8.26
N MET A 363 -9.69 -18.09 6.99
CA MET A 363 -10.64 -17.20 6.35
C MET A 363 -10.75 -17.53 4.85
N PRO A 364 -11.97 -17.48 4.28
CA PRO A 364 -12.16 -17.58 2.84
C PRO A 364 -11.44 -16.44 2.09
N LEU A 365 -10.75 -16.78 1.01
CA LEU A 365 -10.18 -15.82 0.07
C LEU A 365 -11.00 -15.84 -1.22
N LYS A 366 -11.58 -14.69 -1.57
CA LYS A 366 -12.35 -14.49 -2.80
C LYS A 366 -11.43 -13.93 -3.89
N ILE A 367 -11.41 -14.56 -5.03
CA ILE A 367 -10.56 -14.16 -6.16
C ILE A 367 -11.44 -13.51 -7.22
N PRO A 368 -11.31 -12.20 -7.46
CA PRO A 368 -12.07 -11.52 -8.50
C PRO A 368 -11.47 -11.79 -9.89
N ALA A 369 -12.28 -11.57 -10.93
CA ALA A 369 -11.90 -11.79 -12.33
C ALA A 369 -10.72 -10.89 -12.75
N TYR A 370 -10.79 -9.61 -12.40
CA TYR A 370 -9.80 -8.58 -12.77
C TYR A 370 -8.92 -8.22 -11.56
N ARG A 371 -8.10 -9.18 -11.14
CA ARG A 371 -7.25 -9.04 -9.94
C ARG A 371 -6.00 -8.18 -10.12
N GLU A 372 -5.52 -8.01 -11.36
CA GLU A 372 -4.36 -7.17 -11.67
C GLU A 372 -4.76 -5.74 -12.05
N GLU A 373 -5.95 -5.57 -12.60
CA GLU A 373 -6.51 -4.32 -13.07
C GLU A 373 -7.32 -3.56 -12.01
N ALA A 374 -7.44 -4.11 -10.80
CA ALA A 374 -8.29 -3.57 -9.74
C ALA A 374 -8.06 -2.06 -9.51
N THR A 375 -6.81 -1.61 -9.52
CA THR A 375 -6.46 -0.20 -9.28
C THR A 375 -7.03 0.73 -10.36
N SER A 376 -6.85 0.39 -11.64
CA SER A 376 -7.39 1.17 -12.76
C SER A 376 -8.91 1.06 -12.87
N MET A 377 -9.48 -0.11 -12.51
CA MET A 377 -10.93 -0.28 -12.43
C MET A 377 -11.56 0.62 -11.36
N GLY A 378 -10.92 0.74 -10.20
CA GLY A 378 -11.39 1.65 -9.15
C GLY A 378 -11.44 3.10 -9.62
N ALA A 379 -10.41 3.56 -10.33
CA ALA A 379 -10.41 4.89 -10.93
C ALA A 379 -11.51 5.04 -12.00
N ALA A 380 -11.73 4.03 -12.83
CA ALA A 380 -12.79 4.05 -13.84
C ALA A 380 -14.20 4.07 -13.22
N VAL A 381 -14.43 3.29 -12.15
CA VAL A 381 -15.69 3.32 -11.40
C VAL A 381 -15.88 4.69 -10.75
N CYS A 382 -14.83 5.28 -10.16
CA CYS A 382 -14.87 6.62 -9.60
C CYS A 382 -15.25 7.67 -10.66
N ALA A 383 -14.67 7.58 -11.87
CA ALA A 383 -15.07 8.43 -13.00
C ALA A 383 -16.56 8.27 -13.32
N GLY A 384 -17.03 7.03 -13.42
CA GLY A 384 -18.44 6.74 -13.76
C GLY A 384 -19.43 7.26 -12.71
N VAL A 385 -19.05 7.21 -11.42
CA VAL A 385 -19.85 7.81 -10.34
C VAL A 385 -19.81 9.34 -10.46
N GLY A 386 -18.63 9.94 -10.65
CA GLY A 386 -18.44 11.39 -10.73
C GLY A 386 -19.23 12.05 -11.87
N VAL A 387 -19.39 11.38 -13.01
CA VAL A 387 -20.17 11.90 -14.14
C VAL A 387 -21.60 11.36 -14.20
N GLY A 388 -22.04 10.61 -13.18
CA GLY A 388 -23.42 10.11 -13.03
C GLY A 388 -23.80 8.94 -13.95
N ILE A 389 -22.82 8.24 -14.55
CA ILE A 389 -23.07 7.00 -15.30
C ILE A 389 -23.42 5.86 -14.34
N TYR A 390 -22.72 5.80 -13.20
CA TYR A 390 -23.00 4.87 -12.12
C TYR A 390 -23.63 5.60 -10.94
N ARG A 391 -24.55 4.91 -10.27
CA ARG A 391 -25.24 5.48 -9.11
C ARG A 391 -24.31 5.61 -7.90
N ASP A 392 -23.50 4.60 -7.67
CA ASP A 392 -22.59 4.50 -6.52
C ASP A 392 -21.45 3.48 -6.81
N PHE A 393 -20.57 3.31 -5.85
CA PHE A 393 -19.42 2.42 -5.97
C PHE A 393 -19.75 0.92 -5.96
N SER A 394 -21.00 0.51 -5.66
CA SER A 394 -21.41 -0.91 -5.71
C SER A 394 -21.28 -1.51 -7.11
N GLU A 395 -21.22 -0.67 -8.14
CA GLU A 395 -20.95 -1.06 -9.53
C GLU A 395 -19.64 -1.84 -9.68
N ALA A 396 -18.64 -1.55 -8.85
CA ALA A 396 -17.37 -2.28 -8.84
C ALA A 396 -17.58 -3.79 -8.63
N LYS A 397 -18.51 -4.20 -7.77
CA LYS A 397 -18.84 -5.63 -7.53
C LYS A 397 -19.51 -6.27 -8.74
N ARG A 398 -20.31 -5.51 -9.50
CA ARG A 398 -20.95 -6.00 -10.71
C ARG A 398 -19.96 -6.20 -11.85
N ILE A 399 -18.95 -5.32 -11.94
CA ILE A 399 -17.91 -5.39 -12.98
C ILE A 399 -16.89 -6.46 -12.62
N ASN A 400 -16.37 -6.46 -11.40
CA ASN A 400 -15.32 -7.37 -10.93
C ASN A 400 -15.91 -8.54 -10.13
N THR A 401 -16.57 -9.46 -10.84
CA THR A 401 -17.22 -10.62 -10.23
C THR A 401 -16.23 -11.61 -9.64
N ILE A 402 -16.64 -12.35 -8.60
CA ILE A 402 -15.83 -13.40 -8.00
C ILE A 402 -15.81 -14.63 -8.92
N VAL A 403 -14.63 -15.11 -9.28
CA VAL A 403 -14.42 -16.27 -10.15
C VAL A 403 -13.95 -17.51 -9.40
N ASP A 404 -13.38 -17.34 -8.20
CA ASP A 404 -12.95 -18.45 -7.36
C ASP A 404 -13.03 -18.10 -5.87
N THR A 405 -13.15 -19.12 -5.03
CA THR A 405 -13.15 -18.99 -3.57
C THR A 405 -12.29 -20.08 -2.95
N VAL A 406 -11.23 -19.69 -2.28
CA VAL A 406 -10.33 -20.61 -1.59
C VAL A 406 -10.75 -20.68 -0.12
N MET A 407 -11.26 -21.86 0.29
CA MET A 407 -11.70 -22.10 1.66
C MET A 407 -10.56 -22.61 2.53
N PRO A 408 -10.46 -22.18 3.81
CA PRO A 408 -9.49 -22.71 4.76
C PRO A 408 -9.80 -24.18 5.11
N ARG A 409 -8.74 -24.96 5.36
CA ARG A 409 -8.84 -26.33 5.81
C ARG A 409 -8.74 -26.39 7.32
N GLU A 410 -9.80 -26.84 8.00
CA GLU A 410 -9.89 -26.88 9.45
C GLU A 410 -8.80 -27.76 10.08
N GLU A 411 -8.39 -28.84 9.41
CA GLU A 411 -7.32 -29.74 9.88
C GLU A 411 -5.96 -29.05 10.06
N ASN A 412 -5.73 -27.91 9.39
CA ASN A 412 -4.48 -27.15 9.48
C ASN A 412 -4.50 -26.06 10.58
N ARG A 413 -5.67 -25.73 11.11
CA ARG A 413 -5.88 -24.61 12.02
C ARG A 413 -4.96 -24.64 13.23
N LEU A 414 -5.02 -25.69 14.03
CA LEU A 414 -4.23 -25.79 15.28
C LEU A 414 -2.73 -25.71 15.01
N ARG A 415 -2.28 -26.28 13.88
CA ARG A 415 -0.87 -26.22 13.48
C ARG A 415 -0.45 -24.80 13.17
N TYR A 416 -1.20 -24.08 12.34
CA TYR A 416 -0.88 -22.72 11.93
C TYR A 416 -1.05 -21.72 13.08
N ASP A 417 -2.03 -21.90 13.97
CA ASP A 417 -2.17 -21.09 15.17
C ASP A 417 -0.92 -21.22 16.07
N ARG A 418 -0.45 -22.46 16.30
CA ARG A 418 0.75 -22.69 17.09
C ARG A 418 2.01 -22.11 16.46
N LEU A 419 2.19 -22.28 15.16
CA LEU A 419 3.35 -21.74 14.44
C LEU A 419 3.31 -20.21 14.36
N TYR A 420 2.14 -19.62 14.29
CA TYR A 420 1.99 -18.16 14.35
C TYR A 420 2.43 -17.59 15.70
N GLU A 421 2.10 -18.24 16.81
CA GLU A 421 2.62 -17.86 18.14
C GLU A 421 4.15 -17.92 18.16
N ILE A 422 4.73 -19.04 17.68
CA ILE A 422 6.19 -19.22 17.65
C ILE A 422 6.86 -18.20 16.70
N PHE A 423 6.23 -17.87 15.57
CA PHE A 423 6.71 -16.84 14.66
C PHE A 423 6.85 -15.47 15.35
N ASN A 424 5.85 -15.07 16.15
CA ASN A 424 5.91 -13.82 16.91
C ASN A 424 7.02 -13.87 17.96
N HIS A 425 7.14 -14.97 18.72
CA HIS A 425 8.24 -15.13 19.69
C HIS A 425 9.61 -15.12 19.03
N ALA A 426 9.76 -15.72 17.83
CA ALA A 426 11.02 -15.69 17.10
C ALA A 426 11.41 -14.27 16.66
N TYR A 427 10.44 -13.48 16.22
CA TYR A 427 10.68 -12.06 15.93
C TYR A 427 11.16 -11.31 17.17
N ASP A 428 10.45 -11.45 18.29
CA ASP A 428 10.76 -10.75 19.54
C ASP A 428 12.16 -11.12 20.06
N ALA A 429 12.52 -12.42 19.99
CA ALA A 429 13.84 -12.92 20.39
C ALA A 429 14.99 -12.35 19.50
N LEU A 430 14.72 -12.05 18.24
CA LEU A 430 15.74 -11.54 17.33
C LEU A 430 15.83 -10.00 17.31
N THR A 431 14.94 -9.27 17.96
CA THR A 431 14.90 -7.81 17.93
C THR A 431 16.21 -7.18 18.40
N GLY A 432 16.83 -7.70 19.45
CA GLY A 432 18.14 -7.25 19.92
C GLY A 432 19.24 -7.49 18.88
N VAL A 433 19.25 -8.67 18.25
CA VAL A 433 20.21 -9.03 17.20
C VAL A 433 20.07 -8.13 15.97
N TYR A 434 18.83 -7.75 15.60
CA TYR A 434 18.60 -6.80 14.51
C TYR A 434 19.24 -5.44 14.79
N GLY A 435 19.12 -4.93 16.02
CA GLY A 435 19.75 -3.67 16.43
C GLY A 435 21.29 -3.76 16.36
N GLU A 436 21.89 -4.85 16.82
CA GLU A 436 23.34 -5.07 16.75
C GLU A 436 23.82 -5.15 15.29
N LEU A 437 23.10 -5.87 14.42
CA LEU A 437 23.39 -5.92 12.97
C LEU A 437 23.23 -4.56 12.28
N GLY A 438 22.24 -3.76 12.71
CA GLY A 438 22.05 -2.39 12.23
C GLY A 438 23.21 -1.48 12.60
N ALA A 439 23.68 -1.55 13.84
CA ALA A 439 24.86 -0.81 14.32
C ALA A 439 26.12 -1.22 13.55
N TYR A 440 26.39 -2.52 13.43
CA TYR A 440 27.56 -3.05 12.69
C TYR A 440 27.61 -2.52 11.25
N ARG A 441 26.48 -2.52 10.52
CA ARG A 441 26.43 -1.99 9.15
C ARG A 441 26.72 -0.50 9.06
N LYS A 442 26.22 0.29 10.00
CA LYS A 442 26.53 1.73 10.09
C LYS A 442 28.01 1.96 10.31
N ASP A 443 28.64 1.19 11.21
CA ASP A 443 30.08 1.28 11.50
C ASP A 443 30.93 0.89 10.29
N MET A 444 30.47 -0.06 9.47
CA MET A 444 31.15 -0.48 8.25
C MET A 444 30.87 0.46 7.05
N GLY A 445 30.10 1.52 7.22
CA GLY A 445 29.78 2.50 6.17
C GLY A 445 28.85 1.97 5.08
N GLU A 446 28.17 0.86 5.32
CA GLU A 446 27.16 0.33 4.41
C GLU A 446 25.91 1.22 4.49
N LYS A 447 25.57 1.87 3.37
CA LYS A 447 24.34 2.66 3.28
C LYS A 447 23.15 1.72 3.29
N HIS A 448 22.05 2.12 3.94
CA HIS A 448 20.74 1.50 3.75
C HIS A 448 20.36 1.64 2.26
N GLU A 449 20.43 0.54 1.51
CA GLU A 449 19.85 0.45 0.17
C GLU A 449 18.32 0.32 0.24
#